data_d25282e4f2a24f5ef8d8519fda91165f
#
_entry.id   d25282e4f2a24f5ef8d8519fda91165f
#
_cell.length_a   1.000
_cell.length_b   1.000
_cell.length_c   1.000
_cell.angle_alpha   90.00
_cell.angle_beta   90.00
_cell.angle_gamma   90.00
#
_symmetry.space_group_name_H-M   'P 1'
#
loop_
_entity.id
_entity.type
_entity.pdbx_description
1 polymer ?
#
loop_
_entity_poly.entity_id
_entity_poly.type
_entity_poly.pdbx_seq_one_letter_code
_entity_poly.pdbx_strand_id
1 'polypeptide(L)'
;VRRIEKILAKYGKTMAGWDEILDGGNLLETTIPYVWQNSERGIKSVKAGQPTVMQVSQYMYFDMKQSPDERGLKWAAIIPLDTVYSFDPIGNFELTEAEEKLVLGPQGGLWTECGQVPGYAHYQLFPKVLVLSEIGWSAYEDRNLDYFKKRLYDSHLERLYNMNFEFRVAPPTVKYEDGKLVAEKDYDFLVIRYTDDKSTPTLESAEYTEAITTDKPENYRFATFYKERPSIARGAQNIDLYHYQKPATTITSNVPMEQDINVLVDYNMNTYCN
;
A
#
# COMPACT_ATOMS: atom_id res chain seq x y z
N VAL A 1 -12.28 2.43 -29.90
CA VAL A 1 -12.94 1.44 -29.05
C VAL A 1 -13.91 0.60 -29.87
N ARG A 2 -15.03 1.12 -30.39
CA ARG A 2 -16.09 0.38 -31.11
C ARG A 2 -15.63 -0.51 -32.27
N ARG A 3 -14.59 -0.09 -33.02
CA ARG A 3 -14.03 -0.93 -34.09
C ARG A 3 -13.42 -2.22 -33.54
N ILE A 4 -12.77 -2.13 -32.39
CA ILE A 4 -12.15 -3.28 -31.71
C ILE A 4 -13.23 -4.20 -31.15
N GLU A 5 -14.28 -3.65 -30.48
CA GLU A 5 -15.42 -4.44 -30.03
C GLU A 5 -16.02 -5.29 -31.17
N LYS A 6 -16.30 -4.66 -32.32
CA LYS A 6 -16.86 -5.35 -33.47
C LYS A 6 -15.93 -6.46 -34.02
N ILE A 7 -14.61 -6.25 -33.95
CA ILE A 7 -13.64 -7.26 -34.33
C ILE A 7 -13.68 -8.42 -33.36
N LEU A 8 -13.61 -8.15 -32.05
CA LEU A 8 -13.65 -9.19 -31.00
C LEU A 8 -14.96 -9.99 -31.05
N ALA A 9 -16.09 -9.31 -31.22
CA ALA A 9 -17.41 -9.96 -31.34
C ALA A 9 -17.48 -10.96 -32.52
N LYS A 10 -16.83 -10.68 -33.68
CA LYS A 10 -16.73 -11.61 -34.79
C LYS A 10 -16.07 -12.94 -34.44
N TYR A 11 -15.15 -12.91 -33.44
CA TYR A 11 -14.45 -14.09 -32.94
C TYR A 11 -15.09 -14.66 -31.66
N GLY A 12 -16.28 -14.23 -31.30
CA GLY A 12 -16.98 -14.68 -30.09
C GLY A 12 -16.27 -14.26 -28.80
N LYS A 13 -15.48 -13.14 -28.81
CA LYS A 13 -14.77 -12.62 -27.67
C LYS A 13 -15.41 -11.36 -27.13
N THR A 14 -15.41 -11.22 -25.82
CA THR A 14 -15.81 -10.02 -25.09
C THR A 14 -14.62 -9.05 -24.97
N MET A 15 -14.86 -7.77 -25.16
CA MET A 15 -13.85 -6.76 -24.92
C MET A 15 -13.77 -6.43 -23.43
N ALA A 16 -12.56 -6.32 -22.90
CA ALA A 16 -12.29 -5.70 -21.62
C ALA A 16 -11.25 -4.58 -21.80
N GLY A 17 -11.29 -3.58 -20.97
CA GLY A 17 -10.31 -2.47 -21.03
C GLY A 17 -10.40 -1.55 -19.83
N TRP A 18 -9.37 -0.74 -19.66
CA TRP A 18 -9.38 0.30 -18.63
C TRP A 18 -10.49 1.31 -18.84
N ASP A 19 -10.92 2.00 -17.81
CA ASP A 19 -12.11 2.85 -17.80
C ASP A 19 -12.09 4.03 -18.78
N GLU A 20 -10.96 4.35 -19.43
CA GLU A 20 -10.89 5.29 -20.56
C GLU A 20 -11.73 4.83 -21.76
N ILE A 21 -12.03 3.54 -21.87
CA ILE A 21 -12.93 3.05 -22.92
C ILE A 21 -14.34 3.64 -22.82
N LEU A 22 -14.75 4.06 -21.60
CA LEU A 22 -16.03 4.73 -21.33
C LEU A 22 -16.13 6.09 -22.00
N ASP A 23 -15.01 6.78 -22.25
CA ASP A 23 -15.00 8.13 -22.82
C ASP A 23 -15.47 8.13 -24.27
N GLY A 24 -15.37 6.99 -24.96
CA GLY A 24 -15.88 6.82 -26.32
C GLY A 24 -17.39 6.64 -26.44
N GLY A 25 -18.08 6.40 -25.33
CA GLY A 25 -19.53 6.18 -25.25
C GLY A 25 -20.05 4.98 -26.07
N ASN A 26 -21.31 4.58 -25.85
CA ASN A 26 -22.01 3.54 -26.60
C ASN A 26 -21.22 2.23 -26.78
N LEU A 27 -20.67 1.71 -25.70
CA LEU A 27 -20.09 0.36 -25.66
C LEU A 27 -21.18 -0.70 -25.76
N LEU A 28 -20.79 -1.90 -26.19
CA LEU A 28 -21.68 -3.06 -26.07
C LEU A 28 -21.92 -3.38 -24.59
N GLU A 29 -23.12 -3.81 -24.23
CA GLU A 29 -23.47 -4.20 -22.85
C GLU A 29 -22.61 -5.33 -22.30
N THR A 30 -21.97 -6.12 -23.17
CA THR A 30 -21.04 -7.19 -22.80
C THR A 30 -19.62 -6.70 -22.51
N THR A 31 -19.27 -5.46 -22.87
CA THR A 31 -17.93 -4.92 -22.63
C THR A 31 -17.69 -4.71 -21.15
N ILE A 32 -16.51 -5.09 -20.68
CA ILE A 32 -16.13 -5.06 -19.26
C ILE A 32 -15.11 -3.95 -19.00
N PRO A 33 -15.53 -2.79 -18.49
CA PRO A 33 -14.60 -1.77 -18.01
C PRO A 33 -13.92 -2.20 -16.70
N TYR A 34 -12.60 -2.00 -16.62
CA TYR A 34 -11.79 -2.10 -15.41
C TYR A 34 -11.54 -0.69 -14.89
N VAL A 35 -12.25 -0.33 -13.84
CA VAL A 35 -12.28 1.06 -13.36
C VAL A 35 -11.21 1.30 -12.32
N TRP A 36 -10.26 2.17 -12.65
CA TRP A 36 -9.15 2.51 -11.76
C TRP A 36 -9.15 3.95 -11.25
N GLN A 37 -9.80 4.88 -11.97
CA GLN A 37 -9.71 6.31 -11.66
C GLN A 37 -10.47 6.67 -10.37
N ASN A 38 -11.74 6.29 -10.26
CA ASN A 38 -12.58 6.52 -9.09
C ASN A 38 -13.85 5.68 -9.13
N SER A 39 -14.54 5.57 -7.99
CA SER A 39 -15.77 4.77 -7.87
C SER A 39 -16.92 5.34 -8.71
N GLU A 40 -17.03 6.67 -8.86
CA GLU A 40 -18.09 7.31 -9.63
C GLU A 40 -18.09 6.88 -11.10
N ARG A 41 -16.90 6.70 -11.69
CA ARG A 41 -16.79 6.17 -13.06
C ARG A 41 -17.29 4.73 -13.14
N GLY A 42 -17.01 3.92 -12.13
CA GLY A 42 -17.52 2.55 -12.03
C GLY A 42 -19.02 2.50 -11.94
N ILE A 43 -19.60 3.29 -11.07
CA ILE A 43 -21.07 3.38 -10.92
C ILE A 43 -21.73 3.91 -12.18
N LYS A 44 -21.13 4.89 -12.84
CA LYS A 44 -21.63 5.38 -14.14
C LYS A 44 -21.60 4.28 -15.20
N SER A 45 -20.59 3.43 -15.22
CA SER A 45 -20.48 2.28 -16.11
C SER A 45 -21.61 1.27 -15.83
N VAL A 46 -21.80 0.92 -14.56
CA VAL A 46 -22.86 0.00 -14.11
C VAL A 46 -24.25 0.51 -14.48
N LYS A 47 -24.54 1.79 -14.22
CA LYS A 47 -25.80 2.46 -14.60
C LYS A 47 -26.02 2.53 -16.12
N ALA A 48 -24.94 2.45 -16.91
CA ALA A 48 -25.02 2.32 -18.37
C ALA A 48 -25.18 0.87 -18.84
N GLY A 49 -25.34 -0.10 -17.92
CA GLY A 49 -25.58 -1.51 -18.21
C GLY A 49 -24.32 -2.35 -18.44
N GLN A 50 -23.10 -1.85 -18.12
CA GLN A 50 -21.89 -2.61 -18.30
C GLN A 50 -21.50 -3.40 -17.05
N PRO A 51 -21.16 -4.70 -17.17
CA PRO A 51 -20.51 -5.45 -16.10
C PRO A 51 -19.13 -4.84 -15.84
N THR A 52 -18.84 -4.46 -14.60
CA THR A 52 -17.70 -3.59 -14.25
C THR A 52 -16.84 -4.20 -13.15
N VAL A 53 -15.52 -4.17 -13.35
CA VAL A 53 -14.52 -4.54 -12.33
C VAL A 53 -14.03 -3.27 -11.64
N MET A 54 -14.00 -3.27 -10.31
CA MET A 54 -13.63 -2.12 -9.48
C MET A 54 -12.19 -2.27 -8.99
N GLN A 55 -11.26 -1.51 -9.60
CA GLN A 55 -9.83 -1.47 -9.25
C GLN A 55 -9.41 -0.05 -8.84
N VAL A 56 -10.23 0.63 -8.09
CA VAL A 56 -10.04 2.04 -7.74
C VAL A 56 -8.66 2.28 -7.10
N SER A 57 -7.85 3.13 -7.73
CA SER A 57 -6.42 3.26 -7.42
C SER A 57 -6.14 3.69 -5.99
N GLN A 58 -7.00 4.51 -5.37
CA GLN A 58 -6.87 4.98 -3.99
C GLN A 58 -7.00 3.87 -2.93
N TYR A 59 -7.46 2.67 -3.33
CA TYR A 59 -7.65 1.51 -2.46
C TYR A 59 -6.94 0.26 -2.97
N MET A 60 -6.93 0.06 -4.30
CA MET A 60 -6.61 -1.22 -4.93
C MET A 60 -5.27 -1.24 -5.67
N TYR A 61 -4.49 -0.14 -5.68
CA TYR A 61 -3.14 -0.13 -6.23
C TYR A 61 -2.13 -0.49 -5.14
N PHE A 62 -1.71 -1.74 -5.13
CA PHE A 62 -0.89 -2.30 -4.06
C PHE A 62 0.59 -1.91 -4.13
N ASP A 63 1.01 -1.30 -5.23
CA ASP A 63 2.31 -0.66 -5.41
C ASP A 63 2.43 0.72 -4.72
N MET A 64 1.33 1.27 -4.23
CA MET A 64 1.36 2.48 -3.43
C MET A 64 1.99 2.23 -2.05
N LYS A 65 2.63 3.27 -1.50
CA LYS A 65 3.19 3.25 -0.14
C LYS A 65 2.14 2.84 0.89
N GLN A 66 2.56 2.06 1.87
CA GLN A 66 1.70 1.67 3.01
C GLN A 66 1.86 2.62 4.20
N SER A 67 2.94 3.40 4.20
CA SER A 67 3.16 4.56 5.08
C SER A 67 4.10 5.55 4.38
N PRO A 68 4.22 6.80 4.85
CA PRO A 68 5.01 7.83 4.17
C PRO A 68 6.49 7.48 3.99
N ASP A 69 7.06 6.72 4.89
CA ASP A 69 8.48 6.34 4.95
C ASP A 69 8.76 4.96 4.30
N GLU A 70 7.74 4.24 3.84
CA GLU A 70 7.91 2.98 3.14
C GLU A 70 8.15 3.16 1.63
N ARG A 71 8.69 2.12 1.00
CA ARG A 71 8.87 2.08 -0.47
C ARG A 71 7.53 1.98 -1.17
N GLY A 72 7.43 2.54 -2.36
CA GLY A 72 6.24 2.49 -3.20
C GLY A 72 5.94 3.85 -3.85
N LEU A 73 4.98 3.88 -4.74
CA LEU A 73 4.43 5.09 -5.32
C LEU A 73 3.47 5.76 -4.32
N LYS A 74 3.15 7.04 -4.54
CA LYS A 74 2.27 7.80 -3.63
C LYS A 74 1.24 8.67 -4.35
N TRP A 75 1.23 8.63 -5.68
CA TRP A 75 0.41 9.53 -6.48
C TRP A 75 -1.10 9.31 -6.30
N ALA A 76 -1.53 8.07 -6.03
CA ALA A 76 -2.95 7.78 -5.79
C ALA A 76 -3.33 8.04 -4.33
N ALA A 77 -2.58 7.45 -3.38
CA ALA A 77 -2.78 7.58 -1.94
C ALA A 77 -1.63 6.90 -1.17
N ILE A 78 -1.62 7.03 0.17
CA ILE A 78 -0.97 6.08 1.07
C ILE A 78 -1.99 5.00 1.39
N ILE A 79 -1.67 3.73 1.10
CA ILE A 79 -2.63 2.62 1.13
C ILE A 79 -2.19 1.53 2.13
N PRO A 80 -2.34 1.77 3.44
CA PRO A 80 -2.20 0.73 4.45
C PRO A 80 -3.33 -0.30 4.34
N LEU A 81 -3.19 -1.40 5.07
CA LEU A 81 -4.16 -2.50 5.10
C LEU A 81 -5.60 -2.02 5.39
N ASP A 82 -5.76 -1.11 6.35
CA ASP A 82 -7.07 -0.61 6.78
C ASP A 82 -7.77 0.19 5.66
N THR A 83 -6.99 0.95 4.87
CA THR A 83 -7.52 1.63 3.68
C THR A 83 -8.03 0.65 2.64
N VAL A 84 -7.29 -0.44 2.38
CA VAL A 84 -7.78 -1.50 1.47
C VAL A 84 -9.06 -2.11 2.03
N TYR A 85 -9.11 -2.42 3.33
CA TYR A 85 -10.29 -3.03 3.97
C TYR A 85 -11.54 -2.15 3.94
N SER A 86 -11.36 -0.83 3.97
CA SER A 86 -12.49 0.12 3.92
C SER A 86 -13.13 0.22 2.53
N PHE A 87 -12.53 -0.36 1.50
CA PHE A 87 -13.07 -0.29 0.15
C PHE A 87 -14.38 -1.06 0.03
N ASP A 88 -15.40 -0.38 -0.48
CA ASP A 88 -16.67 -0.96 -0.89
C ASP A 88 -16.83 -0.78 -2.41
N PRO A 89 -16.88 -1.87 -3.19
CA PRO A 89 -17.05 -1.79 -4.63
C PRO A 89 -18.36 -1.14 -5.08
N ILE A 90 -19.39 -1.21 -4.23
CA ILE A 90 -20.71 -0.61 -4.48
C ILE A 90 -20.76 0.78 -3.86
N GLY A 91 -20.20 0.92 -2.65
CA GLY A 91 -20.20 2.17 -1.88
C GLY A 91 -21.60 2.60 -1.44
N ASN A 92 -21.73 3.88 -1.11
CA ASN A 92 -23.00 4.48 -0.73
C ASN A 92 -23.82 4.96 -1.94
N PHE A 93 -23.61 4.37 -3.10
CA PHE A 93 -24.35 4.71 -4.31
C PHE A 93 -25.68 3.97 -4.35
N GLU A 94 -26.74 4.68 -4.70
CA GLU A 94 -28.06 4.08 -4.93
C GLU A 94 -28.05 3.29 -6.24
N LEU A 95 -27.98 1.97 -6.13
CA LEU A 95 -28.10 1.01 -7.23
C LEU A 95 -29.35 0.16 -7.04
N THR A 96 -29.95 -0.25 -8.15
CA THR A 96 -30.95 -1.30 -8.15
C THR A 96 -30.29 -2.67 -8.02
N GLU A 97 -31.02 -3.68 -7.57
CA GLU A 97 -30.51 -5.07 -7.49
C GLU A 97 -29.95 -5.59 -8.83
N ALA A 98 -30.51 -5.14 -9.95
CA ALA A 98 -30.02 -5.50 -11.28
C ALA A 98 -28.68 -4.81 -11.60
N GLU A 99 -28.49 -3.57 -11.18
CA GLU A 99 -27.23 -2.82 -11.34
C GLU A 99 -26.15 -3.37 -10.42
N GLU A 100 -26.46 -3.71 -9.18
CA GLU A 100 -25.50 -4.33 -8.24
C GLU A 100 -24.90 -5.61 -8.82
N LYS A 101 -25.69 -6.44 -9.50
CA LYS A 101 -25.23 -7.65 -10.18
C LYS A 101 -24.23 -7.39 -11.32
N LEU A 102 -24.16 -6.16 -11.82
CA LEU A 102 -23.17 -5.75 -12.81
C LEU A 102 -21.82 -5.36 -12.18
N VAL A 103 -21.75 -5.16 -10.87
CA VAL A 103 -20.48 -5.00 -10.17
C VAL A 103 -19.86 -6.39 -10.01
N LEU A 104 -18.87 -6.70 -10.86
CA LEU A 104 -18.22 -8.02 -10.87
C LEU A 104 -17.32 -8.26 -9.66
N GLY A 105 -16.99 -7.20 -8.92
CA GLY A 105 -16.19 -7.24 -7.70
C GLY A 105 -14.90 -6.42 -7.80
N PRO A 106 -14.06 -6.47 -6.74
CA PRO A 106 -12.81 -5.74 -6.68
C PRO A 106 -11.69 -6.47 -7.40
N GLN A 107 -10.71 -5.70 -7.88
CA GLN A 107 -9.41 -6.20 -8.34
C GLN A 107 -8.29 -5.40 -7.69
N GLY A 108 -7.26 -6.08 -7.18
CA GLY A 108 -6.02 -5.45 -6.75
C GLY A 108 -4.99 -5.43 -7.88
N GLY A 109 -4.28 -4.32 -8.05
CA GLY A 109 -3.20 -4.16 -9.01
C GLY A 109 -1.85 -3.98 -8.32
N LEU A 110 -0.80 -4.59 -8.87
CA LEU A 110 0.59 -4.32 -8.52
C LEU A 110 1.34 -3.93 -9.79
N TRP A 111 1.73 -2.67 -9.87
CA TRP A 111 2.56 -2.15 -10.95
C TRP A 111 4.03 -2.21 -10.55
N THR A 112 4.91 -2.38 -11.51
CA THR A 112 6.28 -2.83 -11.25
C THR A 112 7.35 -1.74 -11.37
N GLU A 113 6.96 -0.49 -11.46
CA GLU A 113 7.90 0.65 -11.57
C GLU A 113 8.91 0.69 -10.42
N CYS A 114 8.49 0.30 -9.21
CA CYS A 114 9.36 0.19 -8.05
C CYS A 114 9.82 -1.24 -7.73
N GLY A 115 9.42 -2.21 -8.55
CA GLY A 115 9.57 -3.66 -8.29
C GLY A 115 10.90 -4.24 -8.77
N GLN A 116 12.04 -3.75 -8.26
CA GLN A 116 13.36 -4.18 -8.70
C GLN A 116 13.85 -5.53 -8.15
N VAL A 117 13.19 -6.04 -7.11
CA VAL A 117 13.57 -7.31 -6.45
C VAL A 117 12.34 -8.18 -6.18
N PRO A 118 12.44 -9.52 -6.27
CA PRO A 118 11.29 -10.42 -6.11
C PRO A 118 10.54 -10.26 -4.78
N GLY A 119 11.24 -10.13 -3.67
CA GLY A 119 10.63 -9.97 -2.33
C GLY A 119 9.77 -8.71 -2.19
N TYR A 120 10.02 -7.68 -3.02
CA TYR A 120 9.21 -6.47 -3.03
C TYR A 120 7.75 -6.73 -3.41
N ALA A 121 7.50 -7.60 -4.39
CA ALA A 121 6.14 -7.95 -4.80
C ALA A 121 5.37 -8.60 -3.64
N HIS A 122 5.97 -9.56 -2.95
CA HIS A 122 5.37 -10.20 -1.78
C HIS A 122 5.10 -9.20 -0.66
N TYR A 123 6.08 -8.33 -0.36
CA TYR A 123 5.94 -7.28 0.63
C TYR A 123 4.77 -6.34 0.34
N GLN A 124 4.57 -5.96 -0.91
CA GLN A 124 3.47 -5.07 -1.31
C GLN A 124 2.12 -5.80 -1.36
N LEU A 125 2.11 -7.07 -1.74
CA LEU A 125 0.88 -7.85 -1.88
C LEU A 125 0.37 -8.36 -0.53
N PHE A 126 1.26 -8.88 0.33
CA PHE A 126 0.83 -9.51 1.58
C PHE A 126 1.06 -8.58 2.78
N PRO A 127 0.02 -8.43 3.65
CA PRO A 127 -1.24 -9.18 3.70
C PRO A 127 -2.41 -8.59 2.90
N LYS A 128 -2.26 -7.52 2.10
CA LYS A 128 -3.37 -6.83 1.40
C LYS A 128 -4.22 -7.74 0.51
N VAL A 129 -3.62 -8.76 -0.12
CA VAL A 129 -4.36 -9.74 -0.93
C VAL A 129 -5.37 -10.54 -0.09
N LEU A 130 -5.09 -10.78 1.18
CA LEU A 130 -6.05 -11.44 2.08
C LEU A 130 -7.24 -10.53 2.38
N VAL A 131 -6.99 -9.21 2.47
CA VAL A 131 -8.07 -8.20 2.56
C VAL A 131 -8.91 -8.19 1.29
N LEU A 132 -8.26 -8.20 0.12
CA LEU A 132 -8.96 -8.27 -1.16
C LEU A 132 -9.87 -9.50 -1.24
N SER A 133 -9.40 -10.64 -0.73
CA SER A 133 -10.22 -11.85 -0.67
C SER A 133 -11.44 -11.68 0.24
N GLU A 134 -11.27 -11.05 1.41
CA GLU A 134 -12.38 -10.75 2.32
C GLU A 134 -13.43 -9.85 1.64
N ILE A 135 -12.98 -8.79 0.96
CA ILE A 135 -13.88 -7.87 0.24
C ILE A 135 -14.66 -8.59 -0.87
N GLY A 136 -14.00 -9.52 -1.56
CA GLY A 136 -14.63 -10.26 -2.66
C GLY A 136 -15.61 -11.35 -2.22
N TRP A 137 -15.52 -11.83 -0.97
CA TRP A 137 -16.33 -12.94 -0.47
C TRP A 137 -17.37 -12.55 0.59
N SER A 138 -17.22 -11.38 1.22
CA SER A 138 -18.09 -10.94 2.31
C SER A 138 -18.83 -9.67 1.91
N ALA A 139 -20.14 -9.63 2.17
CA ALA A 139 -20.92 -8.41 2.02
C ALA A 139 -20.36 -7.31 2.93
N TYR A 140 -20.49 -6.07 2.53
CA TYR A 140 -19.88 -4.94 3.23
C TYR A 140 -20.36 -4.84 4.69
N GLU A 141 -21.65 -5.01 4.90
CA GLU A 141 -22.32 -4.97 6.20
C GLU A 141 -21.88 -6.08 7.17
N ASP A 142 -21.38 -7.21 6.63
CA ASP A 142 -20.91 -8.35 7.43
C ASP A 142 -19.42 -8.26 7.75
N ARG A 143 -18.70 -7.27 7.19
CA ARG A 143 -17.27 -7.10 7.39
C ARG A 143 -16.96 -6.44 8.73
N ASN A 144 -15.96 -6.99 9.44
CA ASN A 144 -15.45 -6.45 10.69
C ASN A 144 -13.93 -6.46 10.69
N LEU A 145 -13.31 -5.28 10.66
CA LEU A 145 -11.87 -5.11 10.55
C LEU A 145 -11.12 -5.76 11.72
N ASP A 146 -11.59 -5.61 12.95
CA ASP A 146 -10.91 -6.17 14.13
C ASP A 146 -10.96 -7.69 14.12
N TYR A 147 -12.10 -8.26 13.74
CA TYR A 147 -12.22 -9.72 13.57
C TYR A 147 -11.37 -10.24 12.41
N PHE A 148 -11.30 -9.51 11.30
CA PHE A 148 -10.39 -9.85 10.20
C PHE A 148 -8.93 -9.79 10.67
N LYS A 149 -8.53 -8.72 11.35
CA LYS A 149 -7.18 -8.57 11.91
C LYS A 149 -6.87 -9.73 12.86
N LYS A 150 -7.79 -10.09 13.74
CA LYS A 150 -7.61 -11.25 14.62
C LYS A 150 -7.32 -12.54 13.82
N ARG A 151 -8.10 -12.87 12.81
CA ARG A 151 -7.86 -14.04 11.95
C ARG A 151 -6.53 -13.95 11.18
N LEU A 152 -6.21 -12.74 10.68
CA LEU A 152 -4.95 -12.49 9.99
C LEU A 152 -3.77 -12.87 10.89
N TYR A 153 -3.79 -12.43 12.14
CA TYR A 153 -2.66 -12.60 13.05
C TYR A 153 -2.64 -13.94 13.77
N ASP A 154 -3.79 -14.49 14.10
CA ASP A 154 -3.87 -15.80 14.79
C ASP A 154 -3.55 -16.97 13.84
N SER A 155 -3.72 -16.82 12.53
CA SER A 155 -3.58 -17.95 11.61
C SER A 155 -2.94 -17.63 10.26
N HIS A 156 -3.31 -16.55 9.59
CA HIS A 156 -2.87 -16.32 8.21
C HIS A 156 -1.40 -15.93 8.11
N LEU A 157 -0.87 -15.12 9.03
CA LEU A 157 0.56 -14.78 9.01
C LEU A 157 1.42 -16.02 9.31
N GLU A 158 0.99 -16.88 10.23
CA GLU A 158 1.69 -18.13 10.48
C GLU A 158 1.68 -19.05 9.27
N ARG A 159 0.54 -19.14 8.58
CA ARG A 159 0.44 -19.88 7.32
C ARG A 159 1.39 -19.34 6.25
N LEU A 160 1.41 -18.03 6.03
CA LEU A 160 2.33 -17.38 5.08
C LEU A 160 3.79 -17.63 5.48
N TYR A 161 4.09 -17.52 6.76
CA TYR A 161 5.43 -17.78 7.29
C TYR A 161 5.87 -19.24 7.01
N ASN A 162 5.01 -20.23 7.32
CA ASN A 162 5.29 -21.65 7.10
C ASN A 162 5.39 -22.01 5.61
N MET A 163 4.71 -21.26 4.73
CA MET A 163 4.83 -21.39 3.27
C MET A 163 6.05 -20.65 2.71
N ASN A 164 6.85 -20.02 3.55
CA ASN A 164 7.99 -19.18 3.18
C ASN A 164 7.63 -18.01 2.24
N PHE A 165 6.40 -17.50 2.35
CA PHE A 165 6.04 -16.24 1.70
C PHE A 165 6.57 -15.07 2.49
N GLU A 166 7.20 -14.12 1.83
CA GLU A 166 7.47 -12.82 2.42
C GLU A 166 6.17 -12.03 2.57
N PHE A 167 6.05 -11.26 3.64
CA PHE A 167 4.94 -10.36 3.88
C PHE A 167 5.41 -9.16 4.69
N ARG A 168 4.68 -8.09 4.58
CA ARG A 168 4.95 -6.88 5.37
C ARG A 168 4.62 -7.14 6.83
N VAL A 169 5.59 -6.94 7.68
CA VAL A 169 5.39 -6.75 9.12
C VAL A 169 5.15 -5.26 9.35
N ALA A 170 4.06 -4.90 10.02
CA ALA A 170 3.73 -3.51 10.29
C ALA A 170 4.82 -2.88 11.18
N PRO A 171 5.47 -1.79 10.74
CA PRO A 171 6.49 -1.13 11.58
C PRO A 171 5.84 -0.39 12.74
N PRO A 172 6.58 -0.14 13.84
CA PRO A 172 6.03 0.53 15.00
C PRO A 172 5.71 2.00 14.69
N THR A 173 4.72 2.56 15.38
CA THR A 173 4.56 4.02 15.48
C THR A 173 5.48 4.52 16.59
N VAL A 174 6.38 5.46 16.28
CA VAL A 174 7.35 5.98 17.24
C VAL A 174 7.19 7.49 17.34
N LYS A 175 7.05 8.00 18.56
CA LYS A 175 6.94 9.43 18.85
C LYS A 175 7.97 9.84 19.90
N TYR A 176 8.38 11.09 19.83
CA TYR A 176 9.20 11.73 20.85
C TYR A 176 8.39 12.85 21.50
N GLU A 177 8.02 12.66 22.74
CA GLU A 177 7.16 13.57 23.51
C GLU A 177 7.72 13.70 24.94
N ASP A 178 7.79 14.92 25.47
CA ASP A 178 8.24 15.22 26.84
C ASP A 178 9.60 14.57 27.22
N GLY A 179 10.55 14.56 26.27
CA GLY A 179 11.87 13.98 26.48
C GLY A 179 11.91 12.44 26.44
N LYS A 180 10.84 11.79 25.99
CA LYS A 180 10.74 10.34 25.94
C LYS A 180 10.39 9.85 24.54
N LEU A 181 10.95 8.71 24.17
CA LEU A 181 10.56 7.93 22.99
C LEU A 181 9.49 6.92 23.40
N VAL A 182 8.35 7.00 22.74
CA VAL A 182 7.23 6.07 22.90
C VAL A 182 7.05 5.33 21.59
N ALA A 183 7.07 4.00 21.64
CA ALA A 183 6.88 3.14 20.48
C ALA A 183 5.65 2.24 20.69
N GLU A 184 4.76 2.25 19.72
CA GLU A 184 3.52 1.45 19.73
C GLU A 184 3.54 0.45 18.57
N LYS A 185 2.97 -0.71 18.79
CA LYS A 185 2.80 -1.77 17.79
C LYS A 185 1.33 -2.00 17.50
N ASP A 186 1.03 -2.40 16.28
CA ASP A 186 -0.35 -2.64 15.86
C ASP A 186 -0.95 -3.90 16.54
N TYR A 187 -0.10 -4.83 17.05
CA TYR A 187 -0.55 -6.13 17.57
C TYR A 187 0.32 -6.62 18.72
N ASP A 188 -0.31 -7.19 19.72
CA ASP A 188 0.32 -7.60 20.98
C ASP A 188 1.43 -8.64 20.81
N PHE A 189 1.30 -9.57 19.86
CA PHE A 189 2.29 -10.61 19.63
C PHE A 189 3.53 -10.15 18.84
N LEU A 190 3.52 -8.96 18.25
CA LEU A 190 4.72 -8.39 17.67
C LEU A 190 5.68 -7.95 18.79
N VAL A 191 6.96 -8.13 18.58
CA VAL A 191 8.01 -7.66 19.50
C VAL A 191 8.63 -6.41 18.89
N ILE A 192 8.71 -5.31 19.66
CA ILE A 192 9.48 -4.14 19.26
C ILE A 192 10.91 -4.30 19.80
N ARG A 193 11.89 -4.11 18.92
CA ARG A 193 13.30 -4.01 19.29
C ARG A 193 13.87 -2.68 18.84
N TYR A 194 14.91 -2.21 19.53
CA TYR A 194 15.50 -0.93 19.23
C TYR A 194 17.04 -0.95 19.32
N THR A 195 17.65 0.06 18.72
CA THR A 195 19.06 0.44 18.85
C THR A 195 19.15 1.93 19.19
N ASP A 196 20.28 2.37 19.76
CA ASP A 196 20.55 3.76 20.17
C ASP A 196 21.79 4.37 19.46
N ASP A 197 22.24 3.67 18.41
CA ASP A 197 23.44 4.01 17.62
C ASP A 197 23.12 4.24 16.12
N LYS A 198 21.85 4.39 15.75
CA LYS A 198 21.33 4.53 14.37
C LYS A 198 21.38 3.23 13.54
N SER A 199 21.89 2.15 14.07
CA SER A 199 21.88 0.86 13.37
C SER A 199 20.45 0.31 13.24
N THR A 200 20.25 -0.59 12.27
CA THR A 200 18.98 -1.30 12.12
C THR A 200 18.85 -2.37 13.21
N PRO A 201 17.74 -2.40 13.98
CA PRO A 201 17.51 -3.44 14.97
C PRO A 201 17.55 -4.85 14.38
N THR A 202 18.15 -5.77 15.13
CA THR A 202 18.23 -7.21 14.84
C THR A 202 17.53 -8.02 15.93
N LEU A 203 17.53 -9.35 15.82
CA LEU A 203 16.99 -10.23 16.87
C LEU A 203 17.76 -10.14 18.20
N GLU A 204 19.02 -9.73 18.16
CA GLU A 204 19.89 -9.54 19.33
C GLU A 204 19.75 -8.15 19.95
N SER A 205 19.06 -7.22 19.27
CA SER A 205 18.85 -5.86 19.79
C SER A 205 17.93 -5.87 21.00
N ALA A 206 18.07 -4.86 21.85
CA ALA A 206 17.25 -4.70 23.06
C ALA A 206 15.76 -4.67 22.74
N GLU A 207 14.97 -5.33 23.55
CA GLU A 207 13.50 -5.32 23.44
C GLU A 207 12.96 -4.04 24.08
N TYR A 208 12.04 -3.38 23.38
CA TYR A 208 11.35 -2.20 23.88
C TYR A 208 10.17 -2.63 24.75
N THR A 209 10.21 -2.30 26.03
CA THR A 209 9.15 -2.62 27.00
C THR A 209 8.50 -1.40 27.62
N GLU A 210 9.22 -0.26 27.63
CA GLU A 210 8.73 0.99 28.21
C GLU A 210 9.34 2.22 27.54
N ALA A 211 8.76 3.39 27.79
CA ALA A 211 9.22 4.65 27.21
C ALA A 211 10.67 4.98 27.58
N ILE A 212 11.48 5.32 26.58
CA ILE A 212 12.92 5.61 26.76
C ILE A 212 13.13 7.11 26.92
N THR A 213 13.66 7.52 28.07
CA THR A 213 14.07 8.90 28.29
C THR A 213 15.42 9.16 27.60
N THR A 214 15.48 10.17 26.74
CA THR A 214 16.70 10.54 26.00
C THR A 214 16.67 12.00 25.58
N ASP A 215 17.85 12.61 25.46
CA ASP A 215 18.09 13.92 24.84
C ASP A 215 18.58 13.81 23.38
N LYS A 216 18.75 12.57 22.87
CA LYS A 216 19.24 12.25 21.51
C LYS A 216 18.31 11.29 20.76
N PRO A 217 17.03 11.66 20.57
CA PRO A 217 16.05 10.75 19.94
C PRO A 217 16.42 10.34 18.50
N GLU A 218 17.23 11.15 17.81
CA GLU A 218 17.72 10.89 16.46
C GLU A 218 18.64 9.67 16.34
N ASN A 219 19.21 9.21 17.46
CA ASN A 219 20.07 8.03 17.46
C ASN A 219 19.29 6.72 17.45
N TYR A 220 18.01 6.75 17.88
CA TYR A 220 17.24 5.54 18.08
C TYR A 220 16.60 5.06 16.79
N ARG A 221 16.57 3.73 16.62
CA ARG A 221 15.82 3.04 15.58
C ARG A 221 15.01 1.91 16.23
N PHE A 222 13.78 1.76 15.78
CA PHE A 222 12.84 0.77 16.26
C PHE A 222 12.35 -0.07 15.10
N ALA A 223 12.18 -1.36 15.30
CA ALA A 223 11.52 -2.26 14.36
C ALA A 223 10.62 -3.24 15.12
N THR A 224 9.50 -3.58 14.53
CA THR A 224 8.68 -4.71 14.99
C THR A 224 9.18 -6.00 14.37
N PHE A 225 9.02 -7.08 15.09
CA PHE A 225 9.39 -8.44 14.64
C PHE A 225 8.20 -9.38 14.73
N TYR A 226 7.97 -10.12 13.68
CA TYR A 226 7.15 -11.32 13.67
C TYR A 226 8.07 -12.53 13.52
N LYS A 227 8.33 -13.23 14.64
CA LYS A 227 9.40 -14.25 14.70
C LYS A 227 10.73 -13.60 14.25
N GLU A 228 11.40 -14.17 13.24
CA GLU A 228 12.66 -13.64 12.71
C GLU A 228 12.50 -12.53 11.66
N ARG A 229 11.26 -12.20 11.27
CA ARG A 229 11.00 -11.22 10.20
C ARG A 229 10.85 -9.82 10.77
N PRO A 230 11.75 -8.89 10.45
CA PRO A 230 11.62 -7.50 10.87
C PRO A 230 10.70 -6.72 9.95
N SER A 231 10.11 -5.67 10.51
CA SER A 231 9.62 -4.54 9.74
C SER A 231 10.77 -3.67 9.23
N ILE A 232 10.45 -2.62 8.45
CA ILE A 232 11.41 -1.52 8.30
C ILE A 232 11.70 -0.89 9.66
N ALA A 233 12.95 -0.39 9.83
CA ALA A 233 13.34 0.33 11.03
C ALA A 233 12.92 1.80 10.94
N ARG A 234 12.43 2.35 12.06
CA ARG A 234 11.97 3.74 12.18
C ARG A 234 12.63 4.46 13.34
N GLY A 235 12.87 5.76 13.18
CA GLY A 235 13.03 6.69 14.29
C GLY A 235 11.69 7.31 14.69
N ALA A 236 11.73 8.30 15.59
CA ALA A 236 10.54 9.07 15.94
C ALA A 236 10.01 9.84 14.72
N GLN A 237 8.71 9.69 14.46
CA GLN A 237 8.07 10.20 13.24
C GLN A 237 7.67 11.67 13.34
N ASN A 238 7.65 12.22 14.56
CA ASN A 238 7.31 13.61 14.87
C ASN A 238 8.52 14.52 15.02
N ILE A 239 9.74 14.03 14.76
CA ILE A 239 10.97 14.82 14.69
C ILE A 239 11.54 14.77 13.29
N ASP A 240 12.17 15.86 12.87
CA ASP A 240 12.87 15.91 11.58
C ASP A 240 14.22 15.21 11.66
N LEU A 241 14.21 13.90 11.47
CA LEU A 241 15.41 13.07 11.46
C LEU A 241 16.41 13.46 10.36
N TYR A 242 15.96 14.09 9.29
CA TYR A 242 16.80 14.50 8.17
C TYR A 242 17.69 15.69 8.53
N HIS A 243 17.21 16.60 9.38
CA HIS A 243 18.02 17.72 9.87
C HIS A 243 19.27 17.24 10.65
N TYR A 244 19.17 16.09 11.31
CA TYR A 244 20.25 15.51 12.11
C TYR A 244 21.14 14.52 11.33
N GLN A 245 20.74 14.14 10.12
CA GLN A 245 21.39 13.06 9.36
C GLN A 245 22.02 13.50 8.04
N LYS A 246 22.03 14.79 7.71
CA LYS A 246 22.79 15.25 6.54
C LYS A 246 24.23 14.79 6.71
N PRO A 247 24.70 13.74 6.00
CA PRO A 247 26.12 13.47 5.98
C PRO A 247 26.79 14.72 5.45
N ALA A 248 27.94 15.08 5.99
CA ALA A 248 28.79 16.09 5.39
C ALA A 248 29.37 15.55 4.08
N THR A 249 28.49 15.23 3.14
CA THR A 249 28.85 14.68 1.83
C THR A 249 28.95 15.85 0.87
N THR A 250 30.15 16.17 0.46
CA THR A 250 30.37 17.09 -0.66
C THR A 250 30.19 16.31 -1.95
N ILE A 251 29.19 16.65 -2.72
CA ILE A 251 29.00 16.11 -4.06
C ILE A 251 29.58 17.10 -5.06
N THR A 252 30.37 16.60 -6.03
CA THR A 252 30.90 17.40 -7.10
C THR A 252 30.54 16.74 -8.45
N SER A 253 30.23 17.56 -9.45
CA SER A 253 30.07 17.12 -10.83
C SER A 253 31.20 17.68 -11.68
N ASN A 254 31.72 16.88 -12.60
CA ASN A 254 32.69 17.31 -13.62
C ASN A 254 31.99 17.80 -14.91
N VAL A 255 30.67 17.82 -14.92
CA VAL A 255 29.85 18.37 -16.01
C VAL A 255 28.90 19.42 -15.47
N PRO A 256 28.53 20.42 -16.28
CA PRO A 256 27.48 21.37 -15.88
C PRO A 256 26.18 20.65 -15.56
N MET A 257 25.54 21.02 -14.47
CA MET A 257 24.25 20.52 -14.03
C MET A 257 23.19 21.61 -14.22
N GLU A 258 22.02 21.26 -14.71
CA GLU A 258 20.89 22.18 -14.85
C GLU A 258 20.21 22.50 -13.51
N GLN A 259 20.39 21.60 -12.53
CA GLN A 259 19.84 21.74 -11.18
C GLN A 259 20.94 21.64 -10.12
N ASP A 260 20.60 22.06 -8.90
CA ASP A 260 21.51 21.93 -7.76
C ASP A 260 21.82 20.44 -7.51
N ILE A 261 23.10 20.07 -7.59
CA ILE A 261 23.58 18.71 -7.37
C ILE A 261 23.17 18.15 -5.99
N ASN A 262 22.88 18.99 -5.03
CA ASN A 262 22.44 18.59 -3.70
C ASN A 262 21.09 17.87 -3.69
N VAL A 263 20.29 17.95 -4.77
CA VAL A 263 19.05 17.16 -4.91
C VAL A 263 19.31 15.65 -4.92
N LEU A 264 20.52 15.21 -5.21
CA LEU A 264 20.92 13.78 -5.15
C LEU A 264 20.98 13.26 -3.70
N VAL A 265 21.07 14.14 -2.72
CA VAL A 265 21.19 13.82 -1.28
C VAL A 265 20.14 14.52 -0.42
N ASP A 266 19.12 15.09 -1.03
CA ASP A 266 18.03 15.73 -0.31
C ASP A 266 17.00 14.70 0.23
N TYR A 267 17.21 13.42 -0.07
CA TYR A 267 16.33 12.30 0.29
C TYR A 267 14.88 12.45 -0.18
N ASN A 268 14.62 13.37 -1.10
CA ASN A 268 13.31 13.57 -1.70
C ASN A 268 13.20 12.78 -2.99
N MET A 269 12.46 11.68 -2.97
CA MET A 269 12.28 10.81 -4.15
C MET A 269 11.54 11.47 -5.33
N ASN A 270 11.05 12.70 -5.17
CA ASN A 270 10.42 13.46 -6.25
C ASN A 270 11.38 14.47 -6.88
N THR A 271 12.58 14.64 -6.35
CA THR A 271 13.65 15.43 -6.96
C THR A 271 14.58 14.53 -7.75
N TYR A 272 15.06 14.99 -8.87
CA TYR A 272 16.00 14.29 -9.73
C TYR A 272 16.92 15.30 -10.42
N CYS A 273 18.13 14.89 -10.70
CA CYS A 273 19.04 15.66 -11.56
C CYS A 273 18.88 15.20 -13.02
N ASN A 274 18.64 16.15 -13.91
CA ASN A 274 18.76 15.97 -15.36
C ASN A 274 20.20 16.13 -15.81
#